data_7fbfae1847552de43f7efc4f57f9bb25
#
_entry.id   7fbfae1847552de43f7efc4f57f9bb25
#
_cell.length_a   1.000
_cell.length_b   1.000
_cell.length_c   1.000
_cell.angle_alpha   90.00
_cell.angle_beta   90.00
_cell.angle_gamma   90.00
#
_symmetry.space_group_name_H-M   'P 1'
#
loop_
_entity.id
_entity.type
_entity.pdbx_description
1 polymer ?
#
loop_
_entity_poly.entity_id
_entity_poly.type
_entity_poly.pdbx_seq_one_letter_code
_entity_poly.pdbx_strand_id
1 'polypeptide(L)'
;MKRKIVFIAAFLLILMMFITACNTNNLVEYKKASEKTDQIVKGQTAGEFITTTEINQDGLTAEEIKELNYIKDMNGSFSVVFDDEAEKSIIRSYMNFGGLGYDFEVYINKEEVSIKLPVIGKYLRIDEDMVSEGEEYYDSENQIISEETGKEFAKRWLSLMNDEDVFKGKNIVLTTPDGEVKTTEYTIKLSDDQIKTLLRDSAEILSNDESLKSFYEKNISSNIKKIENDLEQKTNGSEQKTFKEFLNDIVNSAEKFKVENFSYTALVDIDGYIVNEIIDISIKAIDAEKEGIISANYRLDIKTWDINKDQKFEFPVLTDENTIKPDEMNENMPSVMEDYFSIEI
;
A
#
# COMPACT_ATOMS: atom_id res chain seq x y z
N MET A 1 0.70 22.44 -3.61
CA MET A 1 1.78 21.43 -3.77
C MET A 1 1.56 20.22 -2.90
N LYS A 2 1.20 20.34 -1.62
CA LYS A 2 0.88 19.22 -0.71
C LYS A 2 -0.11 18.21 -1.35
N ARG A 3 -1.12 18.68 -2.10
CA ARG A 3 -2.03 17.81 -2.87
C ARG A 3 -1.31 16.89 -3.88
N LYS A 4 -0.22 17.33 -4.52
CA LYS A 4 0.51 16.50 -5.50
C LYS A 4 1.27 15.34 -4.84
N ILE A 5 1.72 15.52 -3.61
CA ILE A 5 2.51 14.54 -2.84
C ILE A 5 1.60 13.40 -2.36
N VAL A 6 0.46 13.76 -1.76
CA VAL A 6 -0.57 12.79 -1.33
C VAL A 6 -1.05 11.95 -2.52
N PHE A 7 -1.20 12.57 -3.70
CA PHE A 7 -1.63 11.88 -4.92
C PHE A 7 -0.62 10.88 -5.45
N ILE A 8 0.68 11.15 -5.36
CA ILE A 8 1.71 10.18 -5.79
C ILE A 8 1.76 9.00 -4.84
N ALA A 9 1.71 9.25 -3.53
CA ALA A 9 1.66 8.18 -2.53
C ALA A 9 0.38 7.34 -2.67
N ALA A 10 -0.77 7.98 -2.87
CA ALA A 10 -2.04 7.28 -3.11
C ALA A 10 -2.06 6.54 -4.45
N PHE A 11 -1.47 7.11 -5.51
CA PHE A 11 -1.31 6.44 -6.81
C PHE A 11 -0.46 5.17 -6.68
N LEU A 12 0.65 5.24 -5.94
CA LEU A 12 1.52 4.10 -5.67
C LEU A 12 0.82 3.05 -4.79
N LEU A 13 0.04 3.48 -3.78
CA LEU A 13 -0.76 2.58 -2.93
C LEU A 13 -1.86 1.87 -3.71
N ILE A 14 -2.56 2.58 -4.59
CA ILE A 14 -3.60 1.99 -5.46
C ILE A 14 -2.97 0.96 -6.41
N LEU A 15 -1.81 1.26 -7.01
CA LEU A 15 -1.07 0.32 -7.86
C LEU A 15 -0.60 -0.92 -7.12
N MET A 16 -0.34 -0.86 -5.81
CA MET A 16 0.01 -2.03 -5.00
C MET A 16 -1.14 -3.05 -4.86
N MET A 17 -2.40 -2.65 -5.08
CA MET A 17 -3.58 -3.52 -4.93
C MET A 17 -3.88 -4.37 -6.17
N PHE A 18 -3.11 -4.24 -7.27
CA PHE A 18 -3.50 -4.76 -8.59
C PHE A 18 -2.80 -6.04 -9.04
N ILE A 19 -2.35 -6.88 -8.16
CA ILE A 19 -1.58 -8.05 -8.54
C ILE A 19 -2.49 -9.28 -8.60
N THR A 20 -3.28 -9.40 -9.67
CA THR A 20 -3.70 -10.71 -10.17
C THR A 20 -4.23 -10.65 -11.60
N ALA A 21 -3.68 -11.48 -12.46
CA ALA A 21 -4.30 -12.20 -13.58
C ALA A 21 -4.17 -11.75 -15.04
N CYS A 22 -3.81 -12.54 -15.98
CA CYS A 22 -4.33 -13.20 -17.17
C CYS A 22 -3.81 -12.92 -18.58
N ASN A 23 -3.68 -13.87 -19.40
CA ASN A 23 -4.30 -14.59 -20.50
C ASN A 23 -3.62 -14.56 -21.86
N THR A 24 -3.44 -15.52 -22.51
CA THR A 24 -3.53 -16.49 -23.57
C THR A 24 -2.22 -17.22 -23.66
N ASN A 25 -1.90 -18.17 -24.22
CA ASN A 25 -0.91 -19.18 -23.92
C ASN A 25 0.05 -18.78 -22.76
N ASN A 26 0.76 -17.67 -22.82
CA ASN A 26 1.56 -17.14 -21.70
C ASN A 26 0.66 -16.56 -20.64
N LEU A 27 -0.30 -15.82 -21.04
CA LEU A 27 -1.32 -15.19 -20.24
C LEU A 27 -2.27 -16.22 -19.60
N VAL A 28 -2.65 -17.37 -20.21
CA VAL A 28 -3.41 -18.45 -19.55
C VAL A 28 -2.58 -19.13 -18.47
N GLU A 29 -1.30 -19.36 -18.71
CA GLU A 29 -0.40 -19.96 -17.70
C GLU A 29 -0.23 -19.03 -16.52
N TYR A 30 0.01 -17.76 -16.77
CA TYR A 30 0.09 -16.73 -15.73
C TYR A 30 -1.24 -16.62 -14.94
N LYS A 31 -2.39 -16.58 -15.62
CA LYS A 31 -3.71 -16.54 -14.97
C LYS A 31 -3.93 -17.71 -14.04
N LYS A 32 -3.65 -18.91 -14.51
CA LYS A 32 -3.75 -20.08 -13.64
C LYS A 32 -2.87 -19.97 -12.40
N ALA A 33 -1.67 -19.40 -12.57
CA ALA A 33 -0.77 -19.18 -11.46
C ALA A 33 -1.33 -18.13 -10.48
N SER A 34 -1.89 -17.03 -11.00
CA SER A 34 -2.53 -16.02 -10.17
C SER A 34 -3.75 -16.59 -9.44
N GLU A 35 -4.70 -17.22 -10.17
CA GLU A 35 -5.87 -17.86 -9.56
C GLU A 35 -5.51 -18.89 -8.49
N LYS A 36 -4.36 -19.56 -8.63
CA LYS A 36 -3.86 -20.49 -7.63
C LYS A 36 -3.23 -19.77 -6.44
N THR A 37 -2.51 -18.67 -6.70
CA THR A 37 -1.90 -17.85 -5.66
C THR A 37 -2.95 -17.18 -4.78
N ASP A 38 -4.05 -16.75 -5.36
CA ASP A 38 -5.20 -16.17 -4.62
C ASP A 38 -5.87 -17.18 -3.65
N GLN A 39 -5.56 -18.45 -3.76
CA GLN A 39 -6.06 -19.52 -2.88
C GLN A 39 -5.09 -19.86 -1.73
N ILE A 40 -4.02 -19.10 -1.58
CA ILE A 40 -3.10 -19.29 -0.46
C ILE A 40 -3.77 -18.80 0.82
N VAL A 41 -3.97 -19.71 1.77
CA VAL A 41 -4.60 -19.40 3.06
C VAL A 41 -3.60 -19.28 4.19
N LYS A 42 -2.34 -19.69 3.98
CA LYS A 42 -1.26 -19.53 4.96
C LYS A 42 0.11 -19.54 4.29
N GLY A 43 1.05 -18.82 4.87
CA GLY A 43 2.38 -18.70 4.32
C GLY A 43 3.18 -17.55 4.93
N GLN A 44 4.27 -17.23 4.27
CA GLN A 44 5.11 -16.10 4.59
C GLN A 44 5.34 -15.25 3.34
N THR A 45 5.29 -13.93 3.51
CA THR A 45 5.56 -12.97 2.45
C THR A 45 6.52 -11.91 2.97
N ALA A 46 7.48 -11.50 2.18
CA ALA A 46 8.29 -10.32 2.46
C ALA A 46 8.50 -9.51 1.18
N GLY A 47 8.58 -8.20 1.35
CA GLY A 47 8.81 -7.30 0.23
C GLY A 47 9.68 -6.12 0.63
N GLU A 48 10.29 -5.52 -0.40
CA GLU A 48 11.08 -4.30 -0.31
C GLU A 48 10.60 -3.33 -1.38
N PHE A 49 10.51 -2.05 -1.03
CA PHE A 49 10.22 -1.03 -2.01
C PHE A 49 11.26 0.09 -1.95
N ILE A 50 11.46 0.74 -3.08
CA ILE A 50 12.26 1.94 -3.22
C ILE A 50 11.55 2.91 -4.15
N THR A 51 11.54 4.18 -3.77
CA THR A 51 11.07 5.28 -4.60
C THR A 51 12.17 6.33 -4.70
N THR A 52 12.46 6.77 -5.92
CA THR A 52 13.37 7.88 -6.19
C THR A 52 12.64 8.96 -6.97
N THR A 53 12.73 10.20 -6.52
CA THR A 53 12.01 11.32 -7.14
C THR A 53 12.96 12.43 -7.53
N GLU A 54 12.89 12.88 -8.78
CA GLU A 54 13.59 14.07 -9.26
C GLU A 54 12.68 15.29 -9.09
N ILE A 55 13.21 16.34 -8.47
CA ILE A 55 12.46 17.53 -8.08
C ILE A 55 13.10 18.77 -8.71
N ASN A 56 12.32 19.59 -9.41
CA ASN A 56 12.72 20.95 -9.76
C ASN A 56 12.44 21.87 -8.57
N GLN A 57 13.49 22.46 -8.03
CA GLN A 57 13.42 23.34 -6.85
C GLN A 57 13.28 24.82 -7.22
N ASP A 58 13.33 25.18 -8.52
CA ASP A 58 13.22 26.57 -8.97
C ASP A 58 11.84 27.14 -8.62
N GLY A 59 11.82 28.27 -7.93
CA GLY A 59 10.58 28.94 -7.51
C GLY A 59 9.94 28.41 -6.23
N LEU A 60 10.45 27.30 -5.66
CA LEU A 60 9.94 26.73 -4.40
C LEU A 60 10.47 27.49 -3.18
N THR A 61 9.63 27.62 -2.17
CA THR A 61 10.07 28.08 -0.84
C THR A 61 10.91 27.03 -0.12
N ALA A 62 11.68 27.44 0.88
CA ALA A 62 12.50 26.54 1.69
C ALA A 62 11.65 25.46 2.41
N GLU A 63 10.41 25.79 2.79
CA GLU A 63 9.47 24.88 3.42
C GLU A 63 8.97 23.81 2.43
N GLU A 64 8.60 24.22 1.23
CA GLU A 64 8.20 23.31 0.14
C GLU A 64 9.34 22.38 -0.28
N ILE A 65 10.56 22.87 -0.34
CA ILE A 65 11.75 22.05 -0.61
C ILE A 65 11.95 21.02 0.51
N LYS A 66 11.79 21.43 1.77
CA LYS A 66 11.90 20.52 2.93
C LYS A 66 10.85 19.40 2.85
N GLU A 67 9.60 19.73 2.57
CA GLU A 67 8.51 18.75 2.43
C GLU A 67 8.77 17.75 1.28
N LEU A 68 9.22 18.27 0.13
CA LEU A 68 9.55 17.42 -1.01
C LEU A 68 10.75 16.49 -0.74
N ASN A 69 11.71 16.93 0.06
CA ASN A 69 12.86 16.10 0.43
C ASN A 69 12.49 14.90 1.30
N TYR A 70 11.37 14.94 2.05
CA TYR A 70 10.91 13.76 2.78
C TYR A 70 10.48 12.62 1.88
N ILE A 71 10.00 12.92 0.68
CA ILE A 71 9.51 11.92 -0.28
C ILE A 71 10.48 11.65 -1.43
N LYS A 72 11.61 12.39 -1.46
CA LYS A 72 12.57 12.30 -2.59
C LYS A 72 13.14 10.90 -2.73
N ASP A 73 13.55 10.31 -1.63
CA ASP A 73 14.16 8.98 -1.56
C ASP A 73 13.50 8.20 -0.43
N MET A 74 12.42 7.50 -0.75
CA MET A 74 11.73 6.63 0.20
C MET A 74 12.10 5.18 -0.06
N ASN A 75 12.28 4.43 1.00
CA ASN A 75 12.43 2.99 0.90
C ASN A 75 11.83 2.32 2.14
N GLY A 76 11.54 1.05 2.01
CA GLY A 76 11.03 0.28 3.12
C GLY A 76 11.00 -1.20 2.82
N SER A 77 10.67 -1.96 3.84
CA SER A 77 10.49 -3.40 3.74
C SER A 77 9.32 -3.83 4.62
N PHE A 78 8.74 -4.96 4.29
CA PHE A 78 7.74 -5.59 5.13
C PHE A 78 7.90 -7.09 5.12
N SER A 79 7.40 -7.74 6.15
CA SER A 79 7.22 -9.18 6.21
C SER A 79 5.91 -9.53 6.89
N VAL A 80 5.26 -10.56 6.39
CA VAL A 80 3.99 -11.07 6.90
C VAL A 80 4.10 -12.57 7.08
N VAL A 81 3.73 -13.06 8.26
CA VAL A 81 3.45 -14.48 8.52
C VAL A 81 1.95 -14.58 8.77
N PHE A 82 1.24 -15.41 8.03
CA PHE A 82 -0.22 -15.47 8.11
C PHE A 82 -0.75 -16.91 8.06
N ASP A 83 -1.88 -17.12 8.71
CA ASP A 83 -2.70 -18.32 8.66
C ASP A 83 -4.16 -17.88 8.84
N ASP A 84 -4.87 -17.74 7.72
CA ASP A 84 -6.25 -17.23 7.67
C ASP A 84 -7.23 -18.21 8.31
N GLU A 85 -6.95 -19.54 8.24
CA GLU A 85 -7.77 -20.56 8.89
C GLU A 85 -7.68 -20.47 10.43
N ALA A 86 -6.53 -20.08 10.94
CA ALA A 86 -6.30 -19.89 12.38
C ALA A 86 -6.57 -18.45 12.83
N GLU A 87 -6.88 -17.53 11.92
CA GLU A 87 -7.07 -16.07 12.16
C GLU A 87 -5.85 -15.47 12.84
N LYS A 88 -4.66 -15.75 12.31
CA LYS A 88 -3.38 -15.29 12.87
C LYS A 88 -2.51 -14.62 11.83
N SER A 89 -1.98 -13.47 12.22
CA SER A 89 -0.98 -12.78 11.39
C SER A 89 0.02 -12.02 12.25
N ILE A 90 1.26 -11.95 11.75
CA ILE A 90 2.29 -11.06 12.27
C ILE A 90 2.83 -10.26 11.09
N ILE A 91 2.68 -8.94 11.16
CA ILE A 91 3.17 -8.01 10.15
C ILE A 91 4.30 -7.20 10.76
N ARG A 92 5.44 -7.14 10.10
CA ARG A 92 6.55 -6.27 10.44
C ARG A 92 6.87 -5.39 9.26
N SER A 93 7.00 -4.10 9.47
CA SER A 93 7.35 -3.17 8.41
C SER A 93 8.39 -2.16 8.88
N TYR A 94 9.26 -1.78 7.98
CA TYR A 94 10.19 -0.68 8.12
C TYR A 94 9.96 0.32 7.01
N MET A 95 9.90 1.59 7.34
CA MET A 95 9.78 2.68 6.37
C MET A 95 10.82 3.75 6.66
N ASN A 96 11.44 4.29 5.61
CA ASN A 96 12.38 5.40 5.69
C ASN A 96 11.86 6.55 4.82
N PHE A 97 11.65 7.70 5.46
CA PHE A 97 11.22 8.95 4.82
C PHE A 97 12.24 10.03 5.15
N GLY A 98 12.92 10.58 4.13
CA GLY A 98 13.89 11.67 4.34
C GLY A 98 15.04 11.34 5.31
N GLY A 99 15.42 10.07 5.42
CA GLY A 99 16.47 9.60 6.33
C GLY A 99 16.00 9.24 7.74
N LEU A 100 14.70 9.34 8.03
CA LEU A 100 14.11 8.89 9.29
C LEU A 100 13.45 7.52 9.08
N GLY A 101 13.92 6.52 9.84
CA GLY A 101 13.40 5.16 9.78
C GLY A 101 12.41 4.86 10.91
N TYR A 102 11.32 4.16 10.57
CA TYR A 102 10.28 3.74 11.49
C TYR A 102 10.00 2.26 11.34
N ASP A 103 10.01 1.54 12.47
CA ASP A 103 9.62 0.13 12.54
C ASP A 103 8.22 0.00 13.12
N PHE A 104 7.34 -0.73 12.43
CA PHE A 104 6.00 -1.06 12.88
C PHE A 104 5.85 -2.57 12.96
N GLU A 105 5.23 -3.05 14.03
CA GLU A 105 4.86 -4.45 14.16
C GLU A 105 3.40 -4.56 14.55
N VAL A 106 2.62 -5.36 13.82
CA VAL A 106 1.22 -5.65 14.10
C VAL A 106 1.07 -7.14 14.34
N TYR A 107 0.39 -7.50 15.40
CA TYR A 107 0.13 -8.86 15.82
C TYR A 107 -1.37 -9.07 15.87
N ILE A 108 -1.86 -10.03 15.12
CA ILE A 108 -3.27 -10.41 15.04
C ILE A 108 -3.38 -11.85 15.51
N ASN A 109 -4.17 -12.10 16.54
CA ASN A 109 -4.44 -13.44 17.06
C ASN A 109 -5.94 -13.52 17.34
N LYS A 110 -6.68 -13.95 16.34
CA LYS A 110 -8.14 -13.88 16.31
C LYS A 110 -8.61 -12.43 16.53
N GLU A 111 -9.44 -12.21 17.54
CA GLU A 111 -10.01 -10.92 17.90
C GLU A 111 -9.01 -9.96 18.59
N GLU A 112 -7.86 -10.47 19.03
CA GLU A 112 -6.85 -9.65 19.71
C GLU A 112 -5.89 -9.05 18.70
N VAL A 113 -5.84 -7.72 18.63
CA VAL A 113 -4.89 -6.96 17.82
C VAL A 113 -3.97 -6.16 18.73
N SER A 114 -2.67 -6.27 18.49
CA SER A 114 -1.69 -5.43 19.17
C SER A 114 -0.69 -4.83 18.20
N ILE A 115 -0.41 -3.53 18.37
CA ILE A 115 0.48 -2.76 17.53
C ILE A 115 1.66 -2.28 18.36
N LYS A 116 2.87 -2.67 17.99
CA LYS A 116 4.08 -2.14 18.63
C LYS A 116 4.36 -0.77 18.07
N LEU A 117 4.29 0.23 18.93
CA LEU A 117 4.50 1.62 18.56
C LEU A 117 5.99 1.91 18.38
N PRO A 118 6.40 2.51 17.25
CA PRO A 118 7.78 2.93 17.05
C PRO A 118 8.18 3.97 18.13
N VAL A 119 9.46 4.06 18.42
CA VAL A 119 10.05 5.01 19.40
C VAL A 119 9.67 4.72 20.86
N ILE A 120 8.40 4.44 21.17
CA ILE A 120 7.93 4.18 22.55
C ILE A 120 8.29 2.76 22.99
N GLY A 121 8.32 1.82 22.05
CA GLY A 121 8.62 0.41 22.34
C GLY A 121 7.54 -0.35 23.11
N LYS A 122 6.37 0.28 23.31
CA LYS A 122 5.19 -0.33 23.94
C LYS A 122 4.19 -0.82 22.91
N TYR A 123 3.28 -1.69 23.35
CA TYR A 123 2.22 -2.23 22.52
C TYR A 123 0.91 -1.48 22.77
N LEU A 124 0.30 -0.95 21.72
CA LEU A 124 -1.08 -0.52 21.74
C LEU A 124 -1.94 -1.76 21.58
N ARG A 125 -2.74 -2.08 22.60
CA ARG A 125 -3.68 -3.19 22.56
C ARG A 125 -5.06 -2.68 22.17
N ILE A 126 -5.68 -3.34 21.20
CA ILE A 126 -7.02 -3.06 20.73
C ILE A 126 -7.86 -4.28 21.09
N ASP A 127 -8.74 -4.16 22.09
CA ASP A 127 -9.66 -5.20 22.54
C ASP A 127 -11.07 -4.94 22.01
N GLU A 128 -11.88 -6.00 21.85
CA GLU A 128 -13.31 -5.87 21.46
C GLU A 128 -14.10 -4.93 22.37
N ASP A 129 -13.83 -4.92 23.68
CA ASP A 129 -14.52 -4.05 24.65
C ASP A 129 -14.25 -2.55 24.40
N MET A 130 -13.13 -2.20 23.76
CA MET A 130 -12.79 -0.83 23.39
C MET A 130 -13.53 -0.36 22.12
N VAL A 131 -13.97 -1.31 21.32
CA VAL A 131 -14.75 -1.06 20.09
C VAL A 131 -16.21 -0.76 20.44
N SER A 132 -16.70 -1.23 21.58
CA SER A 132 -18.13 -1.18 21.95
C SER A 132 -18.59 0.12 22.63
N GLU A 133 -17.73 0.98 23.12
CA GLU A 133 -18.15 2.18 23.90
C GLU A 133 -18.28 3.48 23.13
N GLY A 134 -18.11 3.49 21.80
CA GLY A 134 -18.29 4.75 21.09
C GLY A 134 -18.34 4.75 19.58
N GLU A 135 -17.72 3.82 18.91
CA GLU A 135 -17.74 3.77 17.44
C GLU A 135 -17.51 2.33 16.98
N GLU A 136 -18.27 1.86 15.98
CA GLU A 136 -18.11 0.58 15.27
C GLU A 136 -16.74 0.49 14.59
N TYR A 137 -15.66 0.29 15.36
CA TYR A 137 -14.28 0.46 14.84
C TYR A 137 -13.69 -0.79 14.19
N TYR A 138 -14.08 -1.99 14.56
CA TYR A 138 -13.62 -3.22 13.92
C TYR A 138 -14.62 -4.35 14.17
N ASP A 139 -15.62 -4.46 13.34
CA ASP A 139 -16.26 -5.73 13.13
C ASP A 139 -15.28 -6.60 12.34
N SER A 140 -14.96 -7.78 12.82
CA SER A 140 -14.06 -8.74 12.14
C SER A 140 -14.57 -9.15 10.75
N GLU A 141 -15.80 -8.81 10.41
CA GLU A 141 -16.39 -8.93 9.08
C GLU A 141 -16.11 -7.70 8.18
N ASN A 142 -15.66 -6.58 8.74
CA ASN A 142 -15.39 -5.34 7.98
C ASN A 142 -13.92 -5.26 7.55
N GLN A 143 -13.58 -5.98 6.49
CA GLN A 143 -12.38 -5.68 5.71
C GLN A 143 -12.46 -4.23 5.23
N ILE A 144 -11.36 -3.46 5.33
CA ILE A 144 -11.28 -2.08 4.82
C ILE A 144 -11.71 -2.00 3.35
N ILE A 145 -11.42 -3.04 2.60
CA ILE A 145 -11.85 -3.25 1.21
C ILE A 145 -12.63 -4.56 1.18
N SER A 146 -13.84 -4.54 0.65
CA SER A 146 -14.66 -5.74 0.56
C SER A 146 -14.04 -6.79 -0.37
N GLU A 147 -14.29 -8.07 -0.10
CA GLU A 147 -13.84 -9.18 -0.96
C GLU A 147 -14.37 -9.02 -2.40
N GLU A 148 -15.58 -8.49 -2.55
CA GLU A 148 -16.18 -8.22 -3.86
C GLU A 148 -15.40 -7.16 -4.62
N THR A 149 -15.01 -6.07 -3.97
CA THR A 149 -14.14 -5.03 -4.52
C THR A 149 -12.80 -5.59 -4.96
N GLY A 150 -12.17 -6.45 -4.14
CA GLY A 150 -10.94 -7.14 -4.51
C GLY A 150 -11.09 -8.00 -5.77
N LYS A 151 -12.17 -8.76 -5.89
CA LYS A 151 -12.50 -9.57 -7.08
C LYS A 151 -12.75 -8.70 -8.33
N GLU A 152 -13.41 -7.56 -8.18
CA GLU A 152 -13.62 -6.62 -9.28
C GLU A 152 -12.32 -6.01 -9.77
N PHE A 153 -11.40 -5.66 -8.88
CA PHE A 153 -10.05 -5.22 -9.25
C PHE A 153 -9.31 -6.29 -10.05
N ALA A 154 -9.24 -7.50 -9.54
CA ALA A 154 -8.61 -8.61 -10.22
C ALA A 154 -9.18 -8.78 -11.65
N LYS A 155 -10.49 -8.75 -11.80
CA LYS A 155 -11.18 -8.84 -13.09
C LYS A 155 -10.82 -7.68 -14.04
N ARG A 156 -10.73 -6.43 -13.53
CA ARG A 156 -10.34 -5.26 -14.33
C ARG A 156 -8.90 -5.33 -14.80
N TRP A 157 -8.01 -5.64 -13.88
CA TRP A 157 -6.61 -5.91 -14.22
C TRP A 157 -6.48 -6.91 -15.36
N LEU A 158 -7.22 -8.04 -15.27
CA LEU A 158 -7.26 -9.06 -16.30
C LEU A 158 -7.75 -8.57 -17.65
N SER A 159 -8.78 -7.73 -17.65
CA SER A 159 -9.42 -7.25 -18.87
C SER A 159 -8.58 -6.23 -19.64
N LEU A 160 -7.59 -5.60 -18.98
CA LEU A 160 -6.71 -4.61 -19.60
C LEU A 160 -5.57 -5.20 -20.40
N MET A 161 -5.21 -6.45 -20.12
CA MET A 161 -4.10 -7.12 -20.80
C MET A 161 -4.52 -7.75 -22.10
N ASN A 162 -3.66 -7.63 -23.10
CA ASN A 162 -3.73 -8.36 -24.35
C ASN A 162 -2.62 -9.43 -24.40
N ASP A 163 -2.70 -10.35 -25.35
CA ASP A 163 -1.70 -11.40 -25.54
C ASP A 163 -0.29 -10.85 -25.75
N GLU A 164 -0.20 -9.70 -26.40
CA GLU A 164 1.05 -9.01 -26.71
C GLU A 164 1.67 -8.30 -25.50
N ASP A 165 0.92 -8.13 -24.41
CA ASP A 165 1.41 -7.48 -23.19
C ASP A 165 2.17 -8.45 -22.29
N VAL A 166 2.02 -9.78 -22.48
CA VAL A 166 2.54 -10.82 -21.58
C VAL A 166 3.63 -11.68 -22.25
N PHE A 167 4.81 -11.63 -21.69
CA PHE A 167 6.01 -12.29 -22.19
C PHE A 167 6.43 -13.40 -21.23
N LYS A 168 6.57 -14.63 -21.75
CA LYS A 168 7.19 -15.73 -21.01
C LYS A 168 8.71 -15.62 -21.15
N GLY A 169 9.40 -15.51 -20.03
CA GLY A 169 10.84 -15.36 -19.94
C GLY A 169 11.56 -16.68 -19.72
N LYS A 170 12.64 -16.61 -18.99
CA LYS A 170 13.54 -17.73 -18.70
C LYS A 170 13.09 -18.54 -17.48
N ASN A 171 13.56 -19.77 -17.39
CA ASN A 171 13.54 -20.48 -16.11
C ASN A 171 14.65 -19.91 -15.21
N ILE A 172 14.26 -19.50 -14.01
CA ILE A 172 15.12 -18.86 -13.02
C ILE A 172 15.09 -19.70 -11.74
N VAL A 173 16.21 -19.77 -11.04
CA VAL A 173 16.25 -20.30 -9.68
C VAL A 173 16.16 -19.11 -8.73
N LEU A 174 15.06 -19.03 -8.01
CA LEU A 174 14.82 -18.01 -6.97
C LEU A 174 15.33 -18.54 -5.64
N THR A 175 16.08 -17.72 -4.90
CA THR A 175 16.42 -18.01 -3.51
C THR A 175 15.39 -17.35 -2.59
N THR A 176 14.75 -18.18 -1.78
CA THR A 176 13.82 -17.79 -0.72
C THR A 176 14.38 -18.22 0.63
N PRO A 177 13.86 -17.74 1.76
CA PRO A 177 14.32 -18.17 3.08
C PRO A 177 14.19 -19.67 3.35
N ASP A 178 13.28 -20.37 2.68
CA ASP A 178 13.08 -21.83 2.80
C ASP A 178 13.87 -22.64 1.76
N GLY A 179 14.65 -21.99 0.87
CA GLY A 179 15.55 -22.64 -0.06
C GLY A 179 15.49 -22.12 -1.50
N GLU A 180 16.02 -22.91 -2.43
CA GLU A 180 16.02 -22.61 -3.85
C GLU A 180 14.75 -23.15 -4.53
N VAL A 181 14.06 -22.29 -5.27
CA VAL A 181 12.83 -22.61 -5.99
C VAL A 181 13.05 -22.41 -7.49
N LYS A 182 12.74 -23.43 -8.28
CA LYS A 182 12.75 -23.31 -9.75
C LYS A 182 11.49 -22.61 -10.22
N THR A 183 11.64 -21.57 -10.97
CA THR A 183 10.53 -20.74 -11.45
C THR A 183 10.58 -20.51 -12.95
N THR A 184 9.44 -20.13 -13.51
CA THR A 184 9.28 -19.58 -14.86
C THR A 184 8.90 -18.12 -14.74
N GLU A 185 9.59 -17.26 -15.46
CA GLU A 185 9.34 -15.82 -15.48
C GLU A 185 8.19 -15.48 -16.44
N TYR A 186 7.31 -14.59 -16.01
CA TYR A 186 6.30 -13.90 -16.83
C TYR A 186 6.45 -12.40 -16.60
N THR A 187 6.60 -11.65 -17.69
CA THR A 187 6.70 -10.19 -17.65
C THR A 187 5.50 -9.56 -18.36
N ILE A 188 4.84 -8.64 -17.70
CA ILE A 188 3.70 -7.89 -18.22
C ILE A 188 4.14 -6.44 -18.39
N LYS A 189 3.88 -5.88 -19.57
CA LYS A 189 4.17 -4.49 -19.90
C LYS A 189 2.90 -3.80 -20.35
N LEU A 190 2.52 -2.74 -19.66
CA LEU A 190 1.36 -1.94 -20.01
C LEU A 190 1.78 -0.56 -20.48
N SER A 191 1.00 -0.01 -21.40
CA SER A 191 1.14 1.35 -21.90
C SER A 191 0.63 2.38 -20.89
N ASP A 192 0.99 3.66 -21.10
CA ASP A 192 0.46 4.79 -20.33
C ASP A 192 -1.06 4.82 -20.33
N ASP A 193 -1.69 4.61 -21.50
CA ASP A 193 -3.16 4.60 -21.62
C ASP A 193 -3.81 3.46 -20.84
N GLN A 194 -3.20 2.25 -20.83
CA GLN A 194 -3.70 1.11 -20.06
C GLN A 194 -3.59 1.38 -18.56
N ILE A 195 -2.49 1.94 -18.08
CA ILE A 195 -2.30 2.29 -16.67
C ILE A 195 -3.29 3.39 -16.23
N LYS A 196 -3.48 4.41 -17.04
CA LYS A 196 -4.46 5.47 -16.75
C LYS A 196 -5.90 4.94 -16.77
N THR A 197 -6.20 4.01 -17.67
CA THR A 197 -7.51 3.33 -17.70
C THR A 197 -7.71 2.50 -16.45
N LEU A 198 -6.69 1.71 -16.05
CA LEU A 198 -6.71 0.96 -14.80
C LEU A 198 -6.99 1.87 -13.59
N LEU A 199 -6.32 3.01 -13.51
CA LEU A 199 -6.50 3.96 -12.41
C LEU A 199 -7.93 4.54 -12.36
N ARG A 200 -8.50 4.91 -13.52
CA ARG A 200 -9.89 5.39 -13.59
C ARG A 200 -10.89 4.32 -13.17
N ASP A 201 -10.76 3.12 -13.74
CA ASP A 201 -11.62 1.98 -13.41
C ASP A 201 -11.53 1.63 -11.93
N SER A 202 -10.32 1.72 -11.35
CA SER A 202 -10.08 1.49 -9.93
C SER A 202 -10.75 2.52 -9.04
N ALA A 203 -10.65 3.79 -9.40
CA ALA A 203 -11.33 4.86 -8.67
C ALA A 203 -12.86 4.68 -8.71
N GLU A 204 -13.40 4.21 -9.84
CA GLU A 204 -14.81 3.88 -9.96
C GLU A 204 -15.20 2.72 -9.05
N ILE A 205 -14.45 1.61 -9.07
CA ILE A 205 -14.69 0.44 -8.21
C ILE A 205 -14.63 0.85 -6.73
N LEU A 206 -13.57 1.55 -6.30
CA LEU A 206 -13.39 2.01 -4.92
C LEU A 206 -14.51 2.96 -4.50
N SER A 207 -15.00 3.83 -5.40
CA SER A 207 -16.06 4.78 -5.07
C SER A 207 -17.39 4.13 -4.71
N ASN A 208 -17.57 2.86 -5.07
CA ASN A 208 -18.76 2.06 -4.80
C ASN A 208 -18.59 1.14 -3.57
N ASP A 209 -17.40 1.08 -2.97
CA ASP A 209 -17.16 0.29 -1.75
C ASP A 209 -17.59 1.09 -0.51
N GLU A 210 -18.70 0.68 0.10
CA GLU A 210 -19.26 1.38 1.27
C GLU A 210 -18.38 1.25 2.51
N SER A 211 -17.61 0.15 2.67
CA SER A 211 -16.67 -0.03 3.78
C SER A 211 -15.54 0.98 3.70
N LEU A 212 -14.91 1.09 2.53
CA LEU A 212 -13.84 2.04 2.28
C LEU A 212 -14.33 3.50 2.35
N LYS A 213 -15.54 3.77 1.85
CA LYS A 213 -16.17 5.09 1.96
C LYS A 213 -16.39 5.47 3.42
N SER A 214 -16.95 4.56 4.23
CA SER A 214 -17.14 4.76 5.67
C SER A 214 -15.80 5.01 6.38
N PHE A 215 -14.78 4.23 6.06
CA PHE A 215 -13.42 4.41 6.58
C PHE A 215 -12.85 5.80 6.21
N TYR A 216 -13.00 6.24 4.97
CA TYR A 216 -12.57 7.56 4.52
C TYR A 216 -13.28 8.67 5.29
N GLU A 217 -14.61 8.62 5.40
CA GLU A 217 -15.42 9.63 6.05
C GLU A 217 -15.10 9.75 7.55
N LYS A 218 -14.87 8.62 8.23
CA LYS A 218 -14.56 8.59 9.66
C LYS A 218 -13.11 9.01 9.97
N ASN A 219 -12.14 8.52 9.20
CA ASN A 219 -10.73 8.59 9.60
C ASN A 219 -9.89 9.57 8.76
N ILE A 220 -10.21 9.75 7.49
CA ILE A 220 -9.36 10.53 6.58
C ILE A 220 -9.94 11.93 6.36
N SER A 221 -11.23 12.03 6.09
CA SER A 221 -11.89 13.29 5.77
C SER A 221 -11.80 14.34 6.89
N SER A 222 -11.90 13.90 8.15
CA SER A 222 -11.79 14.78 9.33
C SER A 222 -10.34 15.29 9.53
N ASN A 223 -9.36 14.48 9.24
CA ASN A 223 -7.95 14.84 9.35
C ASN A 223 -7.52 15.76 8.19
N ILE A 224 -7.94 15.49 6.97
CA ILE A 224 -7.73 16.42 5.84
C ILE A 224 -8.31 17.80 6.16
N LYS A 225 -9.48 17.86 6.79
CA LYS A 225 -10.11 19.12 7.18
C LYS A 225 -9.33 19.89 8.24
N LYS A 226 -8.74 19.20 9.23
CA LYS A 226 -7.83 19.84 10.20
C LYS A 226 -6.62 20.43 9.47
N ILE A 227 -5.97 19.64 8.61
CA ILE A 227 -4.81 20.06 7.80
C ILE A 227 -5.16 21.29 6.94
N GLU A 228 -6.32 21.27 6.25
CA GLU A 228 -6.76 22.40 5.44
C GLU A 228 -7.04 23.65 6.30
N ASN A 229 -7.68 23.52 7.46
CA ASN A 229 -7.98 24.63 8.36
C ASN A 229 -6.70 25.26 8.98
N ASP A 230 -5.72 24.45 9.35
CA ASP A 230 -4.47 24.95 9.94
C ASP A 230 -3.57 25.63 8.88
N LEU A 231 -3.68 25.21 7.62
CA LEU A 231 -3.02 25.86 6.48
C LEU A 231 -3.75 27.09 5.96
N GLU A 232 -5.06 27.14 6.10
CA GLU A 232 -5.95 28.18 5.57
C GLU A 232 -6.45 29.16 6.62
N GLN A 233 -5.62 29.58 7.61
CA GLN A 233 -5.98 30.75 8.42
C GLN A 233 -6.36 31.99 7.58
N LYS A 234 -6.47 31.85 6.25
CA LYS A 234 -6.74 32.95 5.30
C LYS A 234 -7.75 32.70 4.19
N THR A 235 -8.38 31.55 4.04
CA THR A 235 -9.36 31.35 2.97
C THR A 235 -10.66 30.72 3.48
N ASN A 236 -11.75 31.36 3.13
CA ASN A 236 -13.13 31.01 3.49
C ASN A 236 -13.50 29.55 3.11
N GLY A 237 -13.81 28.74 4.12
CA GLY A 237 -14.67 27.56 4.04
C GLY A 237 -14.45 26.61 2.85
N SER A 238 -13.44 25.73 2.92
CA SER A 238 -13.40 24.61 1.98
C SER A 238 -14.54 23.63 2.31
N GLU A 239 -15.42 23.35 1.35
CA GLU A 239 -16.41 22.29 1.47
C GLU A 239 -15.70 20.94 1.63
N GLN A 240 -16.21 20.12 2.55
CA GLN A 240 -15.68 18.77 2.79
C GLN A 240 -15.82 17.94 1.50
N LYS A 241 -14.71 17.48 0.95
CA LYS A 241 -14.72 16.61 -0.22
C LYS A 241 -15.33 15.27 0.11
N THR A 242 -16.24 14.83 -0.73
CA THR A 242 -16.74 13.46 -0.68
C THR A 242 -15.63 12.48 -1.08
N PHE A 243 -15.74 11.24 -0.66
CA PHE A 243 -14.80 10.18 -1.05
C PHE A 243 -14.62 10.08 -2.57
N LYS A 244 -15.71 10.21 -3.33
CA LYS A 244 -15.68 10.19 -4.79
C LYS A 244 -14.90 11.38 -5.38
N GLU A 245 -15.04 12.57 -4.82
CA GLU A 245 -14.26 13.74 -5.24
C GLU A 245 -12.78 13.56 -4.94
N PHE A 246 -12.44 13.00 -3.79
CA PHE A 246 -11.06 12.65 -3.44
C PHE A 246 -10.44 11.67 -4.46
N LEU A 247 -11.15 10.58 -4.82
CA LEU A 247 -10.68 9.64 -5.84
C LEU A 247 -10.55 10.29 -7.23
N ASN A 248 -11.49 11.14 -7.61
CA ASN A 248 -11.42 11.89 -8.87
C ASN A 248 -10.21 12.85 -8.91
N ASP A 249 -9.87 13.47 -7.79
CA ASP A 249 -8.67 14.32 -7.71
C ASP A 249 -7.38 13.50 -7.90
N ILE A 250 -7.34 12.26 -7.41
CA ILE A 250 -6.24 11.32 -7.67
C ILE A 250 -6.12 11.06 -9.17
N VAL A 251 -7.22 10.66 -9.83
CA VAL A 251 -7.25 10.40 -11.27
C VAL A 251 -6.81 11.62 -12.07
N ASN A 252 -7.39 12.80 -11.77
CA ASN A 252 -7.05 14.05 -12.46
C ASN A 252 -5.58 14.47 -12.26
N SER A 253 -5.01 14.12 -11.11
CA SER A 253 -3.59 14.40 -10.85
C SER A 253 -2.69 13.45 -11.62
N ALA A 254 -3.07 12.19 -11.78
CA ALA A 254 -2.33 11.23 -12.59
C ALA A 254 -2.29 11.60 -14.09
N GLU A 255 -3.33 12.29 -14.60
CA GLU A 255 -3.32 12.80 -15.99
C GLU A 255 -2.20 13.84 -16.27
N LYS A 256 -1.63 14.41 -15.22
CA LYS A 256 -0.50 15.36 -15.33
C LYS A 256 0.86 14.66 -15.48
N PHE A 257 0.88 13.35 -15.39
CA PHE A 257 2.07 12.53 -15.55
C PHE A 257 1.90 11.57 -16.72
N LYS A 258 3.03 11.25 -17.34
CA LYS A 258 3.16 10.18 -18.33
C LYS A 258 3.83 8.99 -17.65
N VAL A 259 3.28 7.81 -17.82
CA VAL A 259 3.96 6.55 -17.47
C VAL A 259 4.93 6.24 -18.59
N GLU A 260 6.23 6.39 -18.33
CA GLU A 260 7.28 6.10 -19.32
C GLU A 260 7.61 4.60 -19.37
N ASN A 261 7.47 3.93 -18.24
CA ASN A 261 7.67 2.49 -18.12
C ASN A 261 6.76 1.91 -17.05
N PHE A 262 6.11 0.81 -17.38
CA PHE A 262 5.49 -0.10 -16.42
C PHE A 262 5.90 -1.52 -16.78
N SER A 263 6.44 -2.23 -15.80
CA SER A 263 6.79 -3.63 -15.93
C SER A 263 6.41 -4.36 -14.64
N TYR A 264 5.61 -5.40 -14.78
CA TYR A 264 5.33 -6.35 -13.71
C TYR A 264 5.93 -7.70 -14.09
N THR A 265 6.74 -8.27 -13.20
CA THR A 265 7.36 -9.58 -13.40
C THR A 265 6.90 -10.54 -12.32
N ALA A 266 6.34 -11.67 -12.72
CA ALA A 266 5.95 -12.76 -11.85
C ALA A 266 6.87 -13.97 -12.05
N LEU A 267 7.42 -14.53 -10.98
CA LEU A 267 8.10 -15.81 -11.00
C LEU A 267 7.16 -16.89 -10.48
N VAL A 268 6.80 -17.80 -11.36
CA VAL A 268 5.88 -18.91 -11.08
C VAL A 268 6.67 -20.18 -10.82
N ASP A 269 6.44 -20.82 -9.68
CA ASP A 269 7.11 -22.05 -9.29
C ASP A 269 6.58 -23.29 -10.05
N ILE A 270 7.18 -24.44 -9.80
CA ILE A 270 6.79 -25.72 -10.44
C ILE A 270 5.39 -26.17 -10.03
N ASP A 271 4.93 -25.76 -8.84
CA ASP A 271 3.60 -26.06 -8.33
C ASP A 271 2.54 -25.09 -8.88
N GLY A 272 2.95 -24.03 -9.55
CA GLY A 272 2.08 -23.04 -10.21
C GLY A 272 1.70 -21.86 -9.32
N TYR A 273 2.40 -21.60 -8.22
CA TYR A 273 2.23 -20.40 -7.40
C TYR A 273 3.15 -19.29 -7.88
N ILE A 274 2.70 -18.05 -7.83
CA ILE A 274 3.56 -16.89 -7.97
C ILE A 274 4.33 -16.74 -6.64
N VAL A 275 5.63 -16.95 -6.70
CA VAL A 275 6.51 -16.93 -5.51
C VAL A 275 7.41 -15.69 -5.45
N ASN A 276 7.41 -14.89 -6.51
CA ASN A 276 8.03 -13.56 -6.50
C ASN A 276 7.33 -12.65 -7.51
N GLU A 277 7.13 -11.41 -7.11
CA GLU A 277 6.51 -10.36 -7.89
C GLU A 277 7.40 -9.13 -7.87
N ILE A 278 7.69 -8.57 -9.02
CA ILE A 278 8.48 -7.35 -9.15
C ILE A 278 7.70 -6.34 -9.97
N ILE A 279 7.52 -5.14 -9.41
CA ILE A 279 6.87 -4.02 -10.09
C ILE A 279 7.91 -2.93 -10.28
N ASP A 280 8.09 -2.49 -11.53
CA ASP A 280 8.91 -1.34 -11.89
C ASP A 280 8.04 -0.30 -12.61
N ILE A 281 7.96 0.92 -12.07
CA ILE A 281 7.19 2.02 -12.65
C ILE A 281 8.08 3.25 -12.76
N SER A 282 8.04 3.90 -13.92
CA SER A 282 8.66 5.21 -14.12
C SER A 282 7.61 6.18 -14.64
N ILE A 283 7.45 7.31 -13.96
CA ILE A 283 6.53 8.39 -14.34
C ILE A 283 7.29 9.69 -14.55
N LYS A 284 6.78 10.53 -15.45
CA LYS A 284 7.33 11.86 -15.73
C LYS A 284 6.22 12.89 -15.84
N ALA A 285 6.44 14.08 -15.28
CA ALA A 285 5.51 15.20 -15.43
C ALA A 285 5.42 15.65 -16.89
N ILE A 286 4.20 15.88 -17.39
CA ILE A 286 3.97 16.32 -18.77
C ILE A 286 4.45 17.76 -18.96
N ASP A 287 4.25 18.62 -17.96
CA ASP A 287 4.68 20.03 -17.93
C ASP A 287 5.87 20.21 -16.98
N ALA A 288 7.04 19.70 -17.35
CA ALA A 288 8.25 19.75 -16.53
C ALA A 288 8.83 21.18 -16.31
N GLU A 289 8.30 22.21 -16.98
CA GLU A 289 8.71 23.61 -16.79
C GLU A 289 8.17 24.24 -15.50
N LYS A 290 7.26 23.53 -14.80
CA LYS A 290 6.68 24.00 -13.56
C LYS A 290 7.38 23.38 -12.35
N GLU A 291 7.39 24.15 -11.26
CA GLU A 291 7.89 23.80 -9.94
C GLU A 291 7.39 22.43 -9.46
N GLY A 292 8.23 21.64 -8.82
CA GLY A 292 7.88 20.41 -8.15
C GLY A 292 8.47 19.14 -8.77
N ILE A 293 7.70 18.03 -8.74
CA ILE A 293 8.18 16.72 -9.18
C ILE A 293 8.29 16.68 -10.71
N ILE A 294 9.49 16.35 -11.20
CA ILE A 294 9.80 16.13 -12.63
C ILE A 294 9.54 14.68 -13.00
N SER A 295 10.10 13.74 -12.23
CA SER A 295 9.98 12.31 -12.47
C SER A 295 10.02 11.52 -11.17
N ALA A 296 9.43 10.33 -11.17
CA ALA A 296 9.58 9.39 -10.08
C ALA A 296 9.73 7.96 -10.62
N ASN A 297 10.58 7.19 -9.95
CA ASN A 297 10.74 5.77 -10.19
C ASN A 297 10.34 5.03 -8.93
N TYR A 298 9.59 3.96 -9.10
CA TYR A 298 9.15 3.07 -8.04
C TYR A 298 9.49 1.64 -8.41
N ARG A 299 10.05 0.91 -7.45
CA ARG A 299 10.26 -0.54 -7.53
C ARG A 299 9.75 -1.20 -6.27
N LEU A 300 9.03 -2.29 -6.44
CA LEU A 300 8.59 -3.20 -5.39
C LEU A 300 9.00 -4.62 -5.76
N ASP A 301 9.58 -5.36 -4.81
CA ASP A 301 9.96 -6.77 -4.95
C ASP A 301 9.34 -7.54 -3.78
N ILE A 302 8.45 -8.49 -4.07
CA ILE A 302 7.74 -9.30 -3.08
C ILE A 302 8.07 -10.76 -3.30
N LYS A 303 8.37 -11.48 -2.23
CA LYS A 303 8.59 -12.94 -2.24
C LYS A 303 7.61 -13.62 -1.29
N THR A 304 7.09 -14.76 -1.71
CA THR A 304 6.19 -15.60 -0.92
C THR A 304 6.75 -17.01 -0.83
N TRP A 305 6.77 -17.57 0.37
CA TRP A 305 7.29 -18.92 0.63
C TRP A 305 6.51 -19.61 1.75
N ASP A 306 6.85 -20.86 2.05
CA ASP A 306 6.12 -21.73 3.01
C ASP A 306 4.62 -21.77 2.73
N ILE A 307 4.25 -21.72 1.44
CA ILE A 307 2.87 -21.69 0.94
C ILE A 307 2.11 -22.92 1.43
N ASN A 308 1.00 -22.67 2.12
CA ASN A 308 0.09 -23.67 2.68
C ASN A 308 0.77 -24.68 3.64
N LYS A 309 1.93 -24.31 4.21
CA LYS A 309 2.59 -25.05 5.30
C LYS A 309 2.16 -24.49 6.65
N ASP A 310 2.29 -25.28 7.71
CA ASP A 310 2.02 -24.84 9.07
C ASP A 310 2.99 -23.73 9.49
N GLN A 311 2.43 -22.63 9.98
CA GLN A 311 3.18 -21.45 10.37
C GLN A 311 3.47 -21.41 11.87
N LYS A 312 4.61 -20.82 12.24
CA LYS A 312 4.97 -20.57 13.65
C LYS A 312 4.77 -19.08 13.96
N PHE A 313 3.99 -18.80 14.98
CA PHE A 313 3.74 -17.45 15.43
C PHE A 313 4.40 -17.20 16.77
N GLU A 314 5.21 -16.14 16.84
CA GLU A 314 5.85 -15.68 18.06
C GLU A 314 5.18 -14.37 18.49
N PHE A 315 4.08 -14.50 19.23
CA PHE A 315 3.36 -13.34 19.77
C PHE A 315 4.10 -12.76 20.99
N PRO A 316 4.06 -11.41 21.18
CA PRO A 316 4.61 -10.81 22.37
C PRO A 316 3.82 -11.21 23.61
N VAL A 317 4.49 -11.28 24.75
CA VAL A 317 3.83 -11.39 26.06
C VAL A 317 3.43 -9.98 26.49
N LEU A 318 2.13 -9.69 26.45
CA LEU A 318 1.58 -8.40 26.85
C LEU A 318 1.44 -8.33 28.39
N THR A 319 1.87 -7.23 28.97
CA THR A 319 1.77 -6.93 30.41
C THR A 319 1.39 -5.48 30.59
N ASP A 320 0.87 -5.12 31.79
CA ASP A 320 0.53 -3.72 32.10
C ASP A 320 1.73 -2.76 31.96
N GLU A 321 2.95 -3.25 32.08
CA GLU A 321 4.18 -2.44 31.96
C GLU A 321 4.53 -2.13 30.48
N ASN A 322 4.24 -3.06 29.55
CA ASN A 322 4.61 -2.94 28.14
C ASN A 322 3.44 -2.63 27.22
N THR A 323 2.23 -2.44 27.75
CA THR A 323 1.05 -2.05 26.99
C THR A 323 0.63 -0.61 27.27
N ILE A 324 -0.08 -0.03 26.31
CA ILE A 324 -0.78 1.26 26.44
C ILE A 324 -2.20 1.05 25.93
N LYS A 325 -3.15 1.68 26.58
CA LYS A 325 -4.53 1.77 26.08
C LYS A 325 -4.69 2.95 25.13
N PRO A 326 -5.65 2.91 24.20
CA PRO A 326 -5.88 4.02 23.26
C PRO A 326 -6.12 5.38 23.94
N ASP A 327 -6.83 5.41 25.07
CA ASP A 327 -7.10 6.62 25.85
C ASP A 327 -5.82 7.20 26.53
N GLU A 328 -4.87 6.35 26.87
CA GLU A 328 -3.58 6.72 27.43
C GLU A 328 -2.55 7.17 26.40
N MET A 329 -2.84 6.97 25.10
CA MET A 329 -1.91 7.25 24.02
C MET A 329 -1.54 8.73 23.97
N ASN A 330 -2.52 9.63 24.08
CA ASN A 330 -2.30 11.07 24.05
C ASN A 330 -1.46 11.59 25.22
N GLU A 331 -1.54 10.96 26.41
CA GLU A 331 -0.80 11.37 27.60
C GLU A 331 0.65 10.86 27.59
N ASN A 332 0.92 9.76 26.86
CA ASN A 332 2.22 9.08 26.85
C ASN A 332 3.02 9.33 25.57
N MET A 333 2.46 10.07 24.61
CA MET A 333 3.16 10.38 23.37
C MET A 333 4.26 11.41 23.63
N PRO A 334 5.54 11.12 23.32
CA PRO A 334 6.58 12.14 23.40
C PRO A 334 6.21 13.35 22.55
N SER A 335 6.48 14.57 23.03
CA SER A 335 6.20 15.82 22.31
C SER A 335 6.80 15.85 20.90
N VAL A 336 7.89 15.12 20.68
CA VAL A 336 8.49 14.88 19.36
C VAL A 336 7.55 14.09 18.44
N MET A 337 6.69 13.22 18.97
CA MET A 337 5.70 12.49 18.17
C MET A 337 4.41 13.29 18.02
N GLU A 338 4.06 14.20 18.94
CA GLU A 338 2.97 15.15 18.72
C GLU A 338 3.23 15.99 17.47
N ASP A 339 4.48 16.41 17.23
CA ASP A 339 4.88 17.11 16.01
C ASP A 339 4.89 16.20 14.77
N TYR A 340 5.05 14.87 14.93
CA TYR A 340 5.10 13.91 13.80
C TYR A 340 3.75 13.24 13.51
N PHE A 341 2.91 13.02 14.51
CA PHE A 341 1.52 12.58 14.32
C PHE A 341 0.55 13.76 14.14
N SER A 342 0.93 14.95 14.56
CA SER A 342 0.36 16.23 14.12
C SER A 342 0.97 16.75 12.81
N ILE A 343 1.95 16.09 12.23
CA ILE A 343 2.14 16.07 10.77
C ILE A 343 1.00 15.19 10.25
N GLU A 344 -0.03 15.68 10.42
CA GLU A 344 -1.23 15.82 9.68
C GLU A 344 -1.02 15.16 8.34
N ILE A 345 -1.27 13.82 8.31
CA ILE A 345 -1.36 13.03 7.09
C ILE A 345 -2.59 13.46 6.30
#